data_dcfefd09f5e4b50adf05edb2e826eb88
#
_entry.id   dcfefd09f5e4b50adf05edb2e826eb88
#
_cell.length_a   1.000
_cell.length_b   1.000
_cell.length_c   1.000
_cell.angle_alpha   90.00
_cell.angle_beta   90.00
_cell.angle_gamma   90.00
#
_symmetry.space_group_name_H-M   'P 1'
#
loop_
_entity.id
_entity.type
_entity.pdbx_description
1 polymer ?
#
loop_
_entity_poly.entity_id
_entity_poly.type
_entity_poly.pdbx_seq_one_letter_code
_entity_poly.pdbx_strand_id
1 'polypeptide(L)'
;MGRDSSSLQVLRERHGERYRWLLLLSVMVGTMASIMSSTVVNVAIPDMSQHFSLGQGRAQWVASGFMVAMTASMLTTPWLLARFGYRMTYVGSMLLLLTGGITGGTAGNFPMVLVGRVAEGLAAGIVQPIPAVIILYAFQPHEQGR
;
A
#
# COMPACT_ATOMS: atom_id res chain seq x y z
N MET A 1 7.45 -16.92 -14.61
CA MET A 1 6.37 -16.25 -15.33
C MET A 1 5.18 -17.16 -15.67
N GLY A 2 5.24 -18.48 -15.51
CA GLY A 2 4.18 -19.43 -15.86
C GLY A 2 3.25 -19.90 -14.73
N ARG A 3 3.55 -19.58 -13.47
CA ARG A 3 2.76 -20.10 -12.32
C ARG A 3 1.58 -19.23 -11.94
N ASP A 4 1.68 -17.91 -12.12
CA ASP A 4 0.61 -16.99 -11.73
C ASP A 4 -0.50 -16.91 -12.78
N SER A 5 -0.18 -17.03 -14.05
CA SER A 5 -1.18 -17.10 -15.13
C SER A 5 -2.09 -18.32 -15.02
N SER A 6 -1.55 -19.47 -14.61
CA SER A 6 -2.35 -20.69 -14.41
C SER A 6 -3.24 -20.61 -13.17
N SER A 7 -2.77 -19.95 -12.08
CA SER A 7 -3.58 -19.77 -10.89
C SER A 7 -4.73 -18.79 -11.10
N LEU A 8 -4.52 -17.71 -11.85
CA LEU A 8 -5.56 -16.77 -12.23
C LEU A 8 -6.58 -17.37 -13.19
N GLN A 9 -6.16 -18.22 -14.12
CA GLN A 9 -7.06 -18.94 -15.02
C GLN A 9 -7.93 -19.96 -14.27
N VAL A 10 -7.37 -20.72 -13.36
CA VAL A 10 -8.12 -21.69 -12.52
C VAL A 10 -9.13 -20.98 -11.60
N LEU A 11 -8.77 -19.82 -11.07
CA LEU A 11 -9.69 -19.02 -10.24
C LEU A 11 -10.79 -18.35 -11.07
N ARG A 12 -10.49 -17.98 -12.32
CA ARG A 12 -11.47 -17.45 -13.28
C ARG A 12 -12.49 -18.51 -13.69
N GLU A 13 -12.07 -19.76 -13.89
CA GLU A 13 -12.96 -20.88 -14.21
C GLU A 13 -13.86 -21.26 -13.03
N ARG A 14 -13.38 -21.09 -11.80
CA ARG A 14 -14.11 -21.51 -10.59
C ARG A 14 -15.14 -20.49 -10.08
N HIS A 15 -14.95 -19.20 -10.34
CA HIS A 15 -15.78 -18.12 -9.77
C HIS A 15 -16.38 -17.17 -10.82
N GLY A 16 -16.12 -17.39 -12.12
CA GLY A 16 -16.67 -16.59 -13.21
C GLY A 16 -16.36 -15.08 -13.12
N GLU A 17 -17.23 -14.25 -13.67
CA GLU A 17 -17.07 -12.80 -13.67
C GLU A 17 -17.09 -12.15 -12.28
N ARG A 18 -17.75 -12.78 -11.29
CA ARG A 18 -17.80 -12.30 -9.90
C ARG A 18 -16.43 -12.23 -9.24
N TYR A 19 -15.47 -13.10 -9.61
CA TYR A 19 -14.12 -13.06 -9.07
C TYR A 19 -13.38 -11.78 -9.44
N ARG A 20 -13.55 -11.28 -10.67
CA ARG A 20 -12.95 -10.02 -11.14
C ARG A 20 -13.40 -8.84 -10.29
N TRP A 21 -14.70 -8.77 -9.99
CA TRP A 21 -15.29 -7.72 -9.17
C TRP A 21 -14.84 -7.80 -7.70
N LEU A 22 -14.79 -9.00 -7.13
CA LEU A 22 -14.31 -9.20 -5.75
C LEU A 22 -12.83 -8.81 -5.61
N LEU A 23 -12.01 -9.14 -6.60
CA LEU A 23 -10.60 -8.79 -6.61
C LEU A 23 -10.41 -7.27 -6.72
N LEU A 24 -11.13 -6.63 -7.63
CA LEU A 24 -11.13 -5.17 -7.76
C LEU A 24 -11.59 -4.49 -6.47
N LEU A 25 -12.68 -4.97 -5.87
CA LEU A 25 -13.24 -4.42 -4.64
C LEU A 25 -12.25 -4.56 -3.48
N SER A 26 -11.61 -5.71 -3.34
CA SER A 26 -10.58 -5.95 -2.32
C SER A 26 -9.40 -4.97 -2.47
N VAL A 27 -8.94 -4.74 -3.69
CA VAL A 27 -7.83 -3.82 -3.98
C VAL A 27 -8.26 -2.36 -3.77
N MET A 28 -9.49 -2.00 -4.15
CA MET A 28 -10.03 -0.66 -3.91
C MET A 28 -10.14 -0.36 -2.41
N VAL A 29 -10.63 -1.29 -1.61
CA VAL A 29 -10.68 -1.14 -0.15
C VAL A 29 -9.29 -0.97 0.45
N GLY A 30 -8.32 -1.77 0.00
CA GLY A 30 -6.92 -1.65 0.45
C GLY A 30 -6.28 -0.31 0.09
N THR A 31 -6.52 0.19 -1.13
CA THR A 31 -6.04 1.51 -1.55
C THR A 31 -6.72 2.64 -0.78
N MET A 32 -8.02 2.56 -0.55
CA MET A 32 -8.73 3.53 0.28
C MET A 32 -8.18 3.57 1.70
N ALA A 33 -7.97 2.42 2.33
CA ALA A 33 -7.37 2.34 3.67
C ALA A 33 -5.98 3.00 3.72
N SER A 34 -5.13 2.76 2.71
CA SER A 34 -3.82 3.39 2.60
C SER A 34 -3.89 4.92 2.48
N ILE A 35 -4.80 5.42 1.65
CA ILE A 35 -4.99 6.87 1.45
C ILE A 35 -5.53 7.51 2.72
N MET A 36 -6.52 6.89 3.36
CA MET A 36 -7.09 7.38 4.62
C MET A 36 -6.04 7.42 5.73
N SER A 37 -5.24 6.37 5.89
CA SER A 37 -4.13 6.33 6.87
C SER A 37 -3.15 7.49 6.64
N SER A 38 -2.75 7.73 5.40
CA SER A 38 -1.89 8.84 5.02
C SER A 38 -2.49 10.19 5.38
N THR A 39 -3.78 10.40 5.08
CA THR A 39 -4.47 11.68 5.31
C THR A 39 -4.67 11.96 6.80
N VAL A 40 -5.12 10.97 7.57
CA VAL A 40 -5.37 11.10 9.02
C VAL A 40 -4.10 11.54 9.74
N VAL A 41 -2.97 10.95 9.42
CA VAL A 41 -1.70 11.30 10.09
C VAL A 41 -1.22 12.70 9.68
N ASN A 42 -1.40 13.10 8.43
CA ASN A 42 -1.05 14.46 8.01
C ASN A 42 -1.86 15.52 8.77
N VAL A 43 -3.13 15.24 9.09
CA VAL A 43 -3.96 16.11 9.94
C VAL A 43 -3.50 16.09 11.40
N ALA A 44 -2.96 14.97 11.89
CA ALA A 44 -2.48 14.82 13.25
C ALA A 44 -1.06 15.41 13.50
N ILE A 45 -0.31 15.75 12.44
CA ILE A 45 1.06 16.31 12.56
C ILE A 45 1.14 17.52 13.49
N PRO A 46 0.23 18.52 13.44
CA PRO A 46 0.26 19.66 14.36
C PRO A 46 0.11 19.26 15.82
N ASP A 47 -0.82 18.37 16.13
CA ASP A 47 -1.05 17.89 17.51
C ASP A 47 0.15 17.08 18.02
N MET A 48 0.73 16.23 17.16
CA MET A 48 1.96 15.49 17.48
C MET A 48 3.13 16.44 17.75
N SER A 49 3.26 17.52 16.98
CA SER A 49 4.30 18.53 17.17
C SER A 49 4.20 19.21 18.54
N GLN A 50 2.98 19.49 19.00
CA GLN A 50 2.75 20.06 20.33
C GLN A 50 3.00 19.03 21.44
N HIS A 51 2.49 17.82 21.31
CA HIS A 51 2.60 16.77 22.33
C HIS A 51 4.04 16.36 22.61
N PHE A 52 4.85 16.20 21.56
CA PHE A 52 6.26 15.84 21.69
C PHE A 52 7.22 17.04 21.77
N SER A 53 6.70 18.27 21.86
CA SER A 53 7.48 19.52 21.89
C SER A 53 8.50 19.59 20.73
N LEU A 54 8.09 19.11 19.56
CA LEU A 54 8.92 19.07 18.36
C LEU A 54 8.75 20.38 17.59
N GLY A 55 9.87 21.01 17.21
CA GLY A 55 9.83 22.12 16.28
C GLY A 55 9.23 21.69 14.92
N GLN A 56 8.62 22.63 14.17
CA GLN A 56 7.96 22.37 12.88
C GLN A 56 8.83 21.56 11.90
N GLY A 57 10.15 21.74 11.92
CA GLY A 57 11.07 21.01 11.07
C GLY A 57 11.10 19.50 11.35
N ARG A 58 11.01 19.10 12.63
CA ARG A 58 10.99 17.67 13.00
C ARG A 58 9.64 17.00 12.65
N ALA A 59 8.54 17.71 12.82
CA ALA A 59 7.23 17.20 12.45
C ALA A 59 7.12 16.92 10.93
N GLN A 60 7.75 17.75 10.11
CA GLN A 60 7.82 17.53 8.67
C GLN A 60 8.54 16.24 8.26
N TRP A 61 9.49 15.74 9.05
CA TRP A 61 10.17 14.46 8.77
C TRP A 61 9.21 13.27 8.74
N VAL A 62 8.10 13.35 9.47
CA VAL A 62 7.06 12.30 9.48
C VAL A 62 6.41 12.18 8.10
N ALA A 63 6.03 13.31 7.50
CA ALA A 63 5.44 13.33 6.16
C ALA A 63 6.48 13.00 5.07
N SER A 64 7.68 13.58 5.17
CA SER A 64 8.76 13.36 4.21
C SER A 64 9.25 11.90 4.22
N GLY A 65 9.41 11.31 5.41
CA GLY A 65 9.80 9.91 5.56
C GLY A 65 8.81 8.95 4.91
N PHE A 66 7.51 9.21 5.08
CA PHE A 66 6.45 8.47 4.40
C PHE A 66 6.58 8.59 2.86
N MET A 67 6.70 9.82 2.34
CA MET A 67 6.77 10.05 0.88
C MET A 67 8.02 9.43 0.24
N VAL A 68 9.17 9.55 0.89
CA VAL A 68 10.42 8.94 0.41
C VAL A 68 10.30 7.42 0.37
N ALA A 69 9.82 6.82 1.46
CA ALA A 69 9.60 5.38 1.55
C ALA A 69 8.61 4.88 0.48
N MET A 70 7.51 5.60 0.29
CA MET A 70 6.49 5.31 -0.72
C MET A 70 7.09 5.35 -2.14
N THR A 71 7.83 6.41 -2.49
CA THR A 71 8.45 6.55 -3.80
C THR A 71 9.48 5.46 -4.06
N ALA A 72 10.35 5.17 -3.08
CA ALA A 72 11.34 4.11 -3.18
C ALA A 72 10.69 2.73 -3.39
N SER A 73 9.59 2.48 -2.69
CA SER A 73 8.89 1.20 -2.80
C SER A 73 8.10 1.05 -4.10
N MET A 74 7.57 2.15 -4.66
CA MET A 74 6.96 2.13 -6.01
C MET A 74 7.94 1.65 -7.08
N LEU A 75 9.21 2.07 -7.01
CA LEU A 75 10.24 1.63 -7.96
C LEU A 75 10.59 0.14 -7.82
N THR A 76 10.48 -0.40 -6.61
CA THR A 76 10.76 -1.83 -6.36
C THR A 76 9.56 -2.75 -6.60
N THR A 77 8.36 -2.20 -6.72
CA THR A 77 7.11 -2.97 -6.90
C THR A 77 7.13 -3.92 -8.10
N PRO A 78 7.58 -3.54 -9.31
CA PRO A 78 7.63 -4.46 -10.44
C PRO A 78 8.55 -5.66 -10.18
N TRP A 79 9.67 -5.43 -9.51
CA TRP A 79 10.61 -6.49 -9.14
C TRP A 79 10.01 -7.44 -8.08
N LEU A 80 9.32 -6.90 -7.05
CA LEU A 80 8.62 -7.69 -6.06
C LEU A 80 7.55 -8.58 -6.69
N LEU A 81 6.73 -8.02 -7.58
CA LEU A 81 5.68 -8.75 -8.29
C LEU A 81 6.26 -9.87 -9.17
N ALA A 82 7.39 -9.63 -9.84
CA ALA A 82 8.05 -10.62 -10.66
C ALA A 82 8.64 -11.77 -9.84
N ARG A 83 9.15 -11.50 -8.63
CA ARG A 83 9.84 -12.49 -7.79
C ARG A 83 8.90 -13.28 -6.87
N PHE A 84 7.97 -12.61 -6.21
CA PHE A 84 7.10 -13.21 -5.19
C PHE A 84 5.66 -13.43 -5.67
N GLY A 85 5.33 -12.89 -6.84
CA GLY A 85 3.98 -12.92 -7.36
C GLY A 85 3.03 -11.95 -6.65
N TYR A 86 1.86 -11.77 -7.26
CA TYR A 86 0.87 -10.79 -6.82
C TYR A 86 0.37 -11.03 -5.39
N ARG A 87 0.00 -12.28 -5.08
CA ARG A 87 -0.64 -12.63 -3.81
C ARG A 87 0.26 -12.40 -2.60
N MET A 88 1.51 -12.86 -2.68
CA MET A 88 2.47 -12.70 -1.59
C MET A 88 2.86 -11.23 -1.39
N THR A 89 3.05 -10.50 -2.48
CA THR A 89 3.38 -9.06 -2.43
C THR A 89 2.25 -8.26 -1.80
N TYR A 90 0.99 -8.53 -2.18
CA TYR A 90 -0.17 -7.83 -1.63
C TYR A 90 -0.37 -8.14 -0.14
N VAL A 91 -0.37 -9.41 0.25
CA VAL A 91 -0.52 -9.82 1.66
C VAL A 91 0.61 -9.26 2.51
N GLY A 92 1.85 -9.35 2.04
CA GLY A 92 3.02 -8.78 2.73
C GLY A 92 2.89 -7.27 2.93
N SER A 93 2.41 -6.55 1.93
CA SER A 93 2.17 -5.10 2.03
C SER A 93 1.06 -4.76 3.02
N MET A 94 -0.02 -5.56 3.07
CA MET A 94 -1.09 -5.35 4.03
C MET A 94 -0.62 -5.61 5.48
N LEU A 95 0.20 -6.63 5.70
CA LEU A 95 0.81 -6.89 7.00
C LEU A 95 1.77 -5.78 7.41
N LEU A 96 2.56 -5.26 6.46
CA LEU A 96 3.46 -4.13 6.71
C LEU A 96 2.69 -2.85 7.03
N LEU A 97 1.57 -2.60 6.34
CA LEU A 97 0.67 -1.48 6.63
C LEU A 97 0.07 -1.60 8.04
N LEU A 98 -0.41 -2.78 8.41
CA LEU A 98 -0.98 -3.05 9.73
C LEU A 98 0.06 -2.86 10.84
N THR A 99 1.24 -3.45 10.70
CA THR A 99 2.31 -3.33 11.69
C THR A 99 2.83 -1.90 11.80
N GLY A 100 2.96 -1.19 10.68
CA GLY A 100 3.31 0.23 10.63
C GLY A 100 2.29 1.10 11.36
N GLY A 101 1.00 0.88 11.11
CA GLY A 101 -0.10 1.58 11.77
C GLY A 101 -0.17 1.33 13.27
N ILE A 102 -0.01 0.08 13.71
CA ILE A 102 0.07 -0.27 15.15
C ILE A 102 1.27 0.40 15.80
N THR A 103 2.44 0.31 15.18
CA THR A 103 3.69 0.90 15.71
C THR A 103 3.58 2.42 15.82
N GLY A 104 3.02 3.08 14.80
CA GLY A 104 2.79 4.53 14.80
C GLY A 104 1.71 4.95 15.81
N GLY A 105 0.62 4.18 15.92
CA GLY A 105 -0.50 4.48 16.81
C GLY A 105 -0.20 4.25 18.29
N THR A 106 0.72 3.34 18.61
CA THR A 106 1.16 3.05 19.99
C THR A 106 2.49 3.71 20.35
N ALA A 107 2.97 4.61 19.49
CA ALA A 107 4.28 5.22 19.66
C ALA A 107 4.34 6.13 20.91
N GLY A 108 5.23 5.79 21.85
CA GLY A 108 5.55 6.61 23.02
C GLY A 108 6.66 7.63 22.77
N ASN A 109 7.28 7.62 21.59
CA ASN A 109 8.36 8.54 21.23
C ASN A 109 8.38 8.83 19.72
N PHE A 110 9.00 9.94 19.34
CA PHE A 110 9.07 10.40 17.96
C PHE A 110 9.76 9.41 16.99
N PRO A 111 10.92 8.79 17.32
CA PRO A 111 11.52 7.80 16.42
C PRO A 111 10.60 6.63 16.08
N MET A 112 9.79 6.19 17.02
CA MET A 112 8.83 5.10 16.80
C MET A 112 7.71 5.50 15.83
N VAL A 113 7.21 6.75 15.94
CA VAL A 113 6.29 7.32 14.95
C VAL A 113 6.91 7.32 13.55
N LEU A 114 8.15 7.77 13.44
CA LEU A 114 8.85 7.85 12.16
C LEU A 114 9.05 6.46 11.52
N VAL A 115 9.42 5.45 12.32
CA VAL A 115 9.55 4.06 11.84
C VAL A 115 8.21 3.51 11.36
N GLY A 116 7.13 3.74 12.11
CA GLY A 116 5.78 3.37 11.69
C GLY A 116 5.39 4.01 10.36
N ARG A 117 5.69 5.30 10.17
CA ARG A 117 5.40 6.05 8.94
C ARG A 117 6.21 5.57 7.73
N VAL A 118 7.47 5.23 7.93
CA VAL A 118 8.29 4.63 6.87
C VAL A 118 7.73 3.27 6.46
N ALA A 119 7.33 2.42 7.40
CA ALA A 119 6.71 1.13 7.11
C ALA A 119 5.38 1.27 6.35
N GLU A 120 4.52 2.22 6.77
CA GLU A 120 3.28 2.55 6.05
C GLU A 120 3.55 3.08 4.63
N GLY A 121 4.56 3.95 4.47
CA GLY A 121 4.98 4.47 3.17
C GLY A 121 5.44 3.36 2.22
N LEU A 122 6.27 2.43 2.70
CA LEU A 122 6.69 1.26 1.93
C LEU A 122 5.49 0.40 1.49
N ALA A 123 4.56 0.14 2.40
CA ALA A 123 3.35 -0.61 2.09
C ALA A 123 2.47 0.10 1.05
N ALA A 124 2.23 1.39 1.23
CA ALA A 124 1.41 2.21 0.33
C ALA A 124 2.00 2.27 -1.09
N GLY A 125 3.32 2.44 -1.21
CA GLY A 125 3.99 2.48 -2.51
C GLY A 125 3.97 1.15 -3.26
N ILE A 126 3.88 0.02 -2.56
CA ILE A 126 3.67 -1.29 -3.20
C ILE A 126 2.21 -1.45 -3.64
N VAL A 127 1.26 -1.04 -2.82
CA VAL A 127 -0.18 -1.27 -3.07
C VAL A 127 -0.74 -0.35 -4.17
N GLN A 128 -0.28 0.89 -4.26
CA GLN A 128 -0.83 1.87 -5.21
C GLN A 128 -0.73 1.48 -6.69
N PRO A 129 0.39 0.96 -7.22
CA PRO A 129 0.46 0.56 -8.61
C PRO A 129 -0.25 -0.76 -8.92
N ILE A 130 -0.60 -1.54 -7.92
CA ILE A 130 -1.23 -2.85 -8.08
C ILE A 130 -2.55 -2.80 -8.86
N PRO A 131 -3.51 -1.88 -8.59
CA PRO A 131 -4.75 -1.78 -9.37
C PRO A 131 -4.49 -1.56 -10.86
N ALA A 132 -3.55 -0.69 -11.21
CA ALA A 132 -3.20 -0.40 -12.60
C ALA A 132 -2.62 -1.65 -13.27
N VAL A 133 -1.75 -2.38 -12.59
CA VAL A 133 -1.18 -3.62 -13.09
C VAL A 133 -2.26 -4.69 -13.30
N ILE A 134 -3.22 -4.81 -12.37
CA ILE A 134 -4.33 -5.77 -12.52
C ILE A 134 -5.20 -5.42 -13.73
N ILE A 135 -5.52 -4.15 -13.92
CA ILE A 135 -6.33 -3.68 -15.06
C ILE A 135 -5.61 -4.04 -16.37
N LEU A 136 -4.30 -3.81 -16.46
CA LEU A 136 -3.51 -4.14 -17.63
C LEU A 136 -3.47 -5.64 -17.95
N TYR A 137 -3.46 -6.50 -16.92
CA TYR A 137 -3.37 -7.95 -17.12
C TYR A 137 -4.74 -8.67 -17.15
N ALA A 138 -5.76 -8.12 -16.49
CA ALA A 138 -7.07 -8.75 -16.38
C ALA A 138 -8.04 -8.32 -17.48
N PHE A 139 -7.83 -7.16 -18.09
CA PHE A 139 -8.69 -6.61 -19.15
C PHE A 139 -7.95 -6.58 -20.49
N GLN A 140 -8.63 -7.00 -21.55
CA GLN A 140 -8.08 -6.89 -22.91
C GLN A 140 -7.98 -5.42 -23.35
N PRO A 141 -7.04 -5.06 -24.27
CA PRO A 141 -6.81 -3.65 -24.63
C PRO A 141 -8.04 -2.88 -25.11
N HIS A 142 -9.05 -3.56 -25.64
CA HIS A 142 -10.30 -2.95 -26.10
C HIS A 142 -11.34 -2.72 -24.97
N GLU A 143 -11.13 -3.27 -23.80
CA GLU A 143 -12.00 -3.10 -22.61
C GLU A 143 -11.48 -2.04 -21.63
N GLN A 144 -10.23 -1.56 -21.81
CA GLN A 144 -9.54 -0.64 -20.89
C GLN A 144 -10.01 0.82 -20.99
N GLY A 145 -10.95 1.14 -21.88
CA GLY A 145 -11.40 2.52 -22.14
C GLY A 145 -12.92 2.75 -22.02
N ARG A 146 -13.66 1.83 -21.41
CA ARG A 146 -15.10 1.98 -21.21
C ARG A 146 -15.48 2.15 -19.76
#